data_61ab9ef3b0861fc0b0933f244c99f29e
#
_entry.id   61ab9ef3b0861fc0b0933f244c99f29e
#
_cell.length_a   1.000
_cell.length_b   1.000
_cell.length_c   1.000
_cell.angle_alpha   90.00
_cell.angle_beta   90.00
_cell.angle_gamma   90.00
#
_symmetry.space_group_name_H-M   'P 1'
#
loop_
_entity.id
_entity.type
_entity.pdbx_description
1 polymer ?
#
loop_
_entity_poly.entity_id
_entity_poly.type
_entity_poly.pdbx_seq_one_letter_code
_entity_poly.pdbx_strand_id
1 'polypeptide(L)'
;TILPNTAGCYTAAEAVRTCKLARELLDGHKLVKLEVLGDQKTLFPNVTETLLAAEQLVADGFDVMVYTSDDPLVAKRLEEIGCVAVMPLGAPIGSGLGIRNPYNLMMILENATVPIIVDAGVGTASDAAIAMELGCDGVLMNSAIAHATHPVLMASAMKKAVQAGREAFLAGR
;
A
#
# COMPACT_ATOMS: atom_id res chain seq x y z
N THR A 1 -12.01 4.17 -11.18
CA THR A 1 -10.60 4.46 -11.53
C THR A 1 -9.86 3.14 -11.68
N ILE A 2 -9.06 3.00 -12.72
CA ILE A 2 -8.14 1.88 -12.93
C ILE A 2 -6.83 2.22 -12.22
N LEU A 3 -6.25 1.28 -11.47
CA LEU A 3 -4.95 1.40 -10.84
C LEU A 3 -4.06 0.24 -11.30
N PRO A 4 -3.27 0.42 -12.39
CA PRO A 4 -2.31 -0.58 -12.81
C PRO A 4 -1.32 -0.90 -11.69
N ASN A 5 -0.96 -2.19 -11.56
CA ASN A 5 -0.10 -2.69 -10.50
C ASN A 5 1.03 -3.53 -11.08
N THR A 6 2.22 -3.42 -10.50
CA THR A 6 3.40 -4.21 -10.87
C THR A 6 3.58 -5.45 -10.01
N ALA A 7 2.51 -5.99 -9.45
CA ALA A 7 2.52 -7.23 -8.69
C ALA A 7 3.21 -8.36 -9.48
N GLY A 8 4.10 -9.08 -8.82
CA GLY A 8 4.88 -10.16 -9.45
C GLY A 8 6.16 -9.71 -10.14
N CYS A 9 6.53 -8.43 -10.09
CA CYS A 9 7.85 -7.95 -10.51
C CYS A 9 8.86 -8.11 -9.37
N TYR A 10 10.09 -8.52 -9.71
CA TYR A 10 11.19 -8.75 -8.77
C TYR A 10 12.36 -7.79 -8.97
N THR A 11 12.33 -7.01 -10.05
CA THR A 11 13.35 -6.01 -10.37
C THR A 11 12.72 -4.68 -10.75
N ALA A 12 13.47 -3.59 -10.54
CA ALA A 12 13.06 -2.25 -10.96
C ALA A 12 12.77 -2.20 -12.47
N ALA A 13 13.60 -2.83 -13.28
CA ALA A 13 13.45 -2.86 -14.75
C ALA A 13 12.12 -3.51 -15.18
N GLU A 14 11.72 -4.62 -14.55
CA GLU A 14 10.42 -5.26 -14.82
C GLU A 14 9.26 -4.35 -14.44
N ALA A 15 9.29 -3.74 -13.26
CA ALA A 15 8.25 -2.86 -12.77
C ALA A 15 8.08 -1.63 -13.68
N VAL A 16 9.18 -0.97 -14.03
CA VAL A 16 9.18 0.19 -14.94
C VAL A 16 8.62 -0.18 -16.32
N ARG A 17 9.05 -1.30 -16.88
CA ARG A 17 8.53 -1.79 -18.17
C ARG A 17 7.02 -2.04 -18.10
N THR A 18 6.54 -2.67 -17.03
CA THR A 18 5.11 -2.95 -16.81
C THR A 18 4.30 -1.68 -16.73
N CYS A 19 4.75 -0.67 -15.99
CA CYS A 19 4.08 0.63 -15.91
C CYS A 19 4.04 1.34 -17.27
N LYS A 20 5.12 1.32 -18.04
CA LYS A 20 5.17 1.91 -19.39
C LYS A 20 4.17 1.24 -20.34
N LEU A 21 4.09 -0.08 -20.33
CA LEU A 21 3.08 -0.82 -21.10
C LEU A 21 1.65 -0.48 -20.67
N ALA A 22 1.40 -0.40 -19.36
CA ALA A 22 0.09 -0.02 -18.84
C ALA A 22 -0.31 1.39 -19.30
N ARG A 23 0.62 2.34 -19.29
CA ARG A 23 0.38 3.71 -19.77
C ARG A 23 0.00 3.75 -21.25
N GLU A 24 0.68 2.98 -22.09
CA GLU A 24 0.35 2.88 -23.52
C GLU A 24 -1.04 2.26 -23.73
N LEU A 25 -1.36 1.17 -23.01
CA LEU A 25 -2.65 0.47 -23.13
C LEU A 25 -3.83 1.28 -22.57
N LEU A 26 -3.58 2.25 -21.71
CA LEU A 26 -4.59 3.07 -21.03
C LEU A 26 -4.50 4.54 -21.45
N ASP A 27 -4.14 4.82 -22.69
CA ASP A 27 -4.16 6.16 -23.31
C ASP A 27 -3.45 7.24 -22.49
N GLY A 28 -2.27 6.93 -21.98
CA GLY A 28 -1.44 7.89 -21.24
C GLY A 28 -1.74 7.97 -19.74
N HIS A 29 -2.45 6.98 -19.19
CA HIS A 29 -2.75 6.91 -17.74
C HIS A 29 -1.47 6.92 -16.89
N LYS A 30 -1.41 7.81 -15.90
CA LYS A 30 -0.18 8.05 -15.13
C LYS A 30 -0.17 7.39 -13.75
N LEU A 31 -1.36 7.22 -13.14
CA LEU A 31 -1.45 6.67 -11.79
C LEU A 31 -1.15 5.17 -11.81
N VAL A 32 -0.16 4.75 -11.02
CA VAL A 32 0.25 3.34 -10.93
C VAL A 32 0.52 2.95 -9.49
N LYS A 33 0.30 1.68 -9.17
CA LYS A 33 0.77 1.08 -7.93
C LYS A 33 2.07 0.33 -8.20
N LEU A 34 3.16 0.81 -7.62
CA LEU A 34 4.47 0.19 -7.69
C LEU A 34 4.62 -0.87 -6.59
N GLU A 35 4.97 -2.07 -7.01
CA GLU A 35 5.29 -3.19 -6.13
C GLU A 35 6.49 -3.93 -6.72
N VAL A 36 7.59 -4.05 -5.97
CA VAL A 36 8.75 -4.86 -6.32
C VAL A 36 9.04 -5.82 -5.18
N LEU A 37 8.95 -7.12 -5.45
CA LEU A 37 9.07 -8.18 -4.44
C LEU A 37 10.52 -8.62 -4.28
N GLY A 38 10.92 -8.91 -3.05
CA GLY A 38 12.25 -9.41 -2.72
C GLY A 38 12.31 -10.94 -2.61
N ASP A 39 11.20 -11.55 -2.24
CA ASP A 39 11.12 -12.99 -2.00
C ASP A 39 9.77 -13.57 -2.43
N GLN A 40 9.82 -14.66 -3.21
CA GLN A 40 8.61 -15.29 -3.75
C GLN A 40 7.71 -15.96 -2.70
N LYS A 41 8.29 -16.38 -1.59
CA LYS A 41 7.57 -17.11 -0.55
C LYS A 41 6.88 -16.17 0.43
N THR A 42 7.57 -15.13 0.84
CA THR A 42 7.09 -14.20 1.87
C THR A 42 6.44 -12.94 1.30
N LEU A 43 6.72 -12.63 0.04
CA LEU A 43 6.26 -11.43 -0.69
C LEU A 43 6.64 -10.12 0.00
N PHE A 44 7.74 -10.12 0.78
CA PHE A 44 8.29 -8.88 1.31
C PHE A 44 8.81 -7.98 0.18
N PRO A 45 8.67 -6.67 0.30
CA PRO A 45 9.16 -5.74 -0.71
C PRO A 45 10.70 -5.74 -0.77
N ASN A 46 11.24 -5.65 -1.97
CA ASN A 46 12.65 -5.36 -2.21
C ASN A 46 12.86 -3.85 -2.15
N VAL A 47 13.27 -3.34 -1.00
CA VAL A 47 13.40 -1.89 -0.78
C VAL A 47 14.35 -1.23 -1.78
N THR A 48 15.50 -1.84 -2.07
CA THR A 48 16.47 -1.28 -3.02
C THR A 48 15.88 -1.14 -4.42
N GLU A 49 15.29 -2.21 -4.95
CA GLU A 49 14.67 -2.21 -6.28
C GLU A 49 13.43 -1.30 -6.33
N THR A 50 12.68 -1.20 -5.22
CA THR A 50 11.53 -0.30 -5.11
C THR A 50 11.96 1.17 -5.22
N LEU A 51 13.02 1.57 -4.52
CA LEU A 51 13.56 2.94 -4.60
C LEU A 51 14.03 3.28 -6.01
N LEU A 52 14.79 2.38 -6.67
CA LEU A 52 15.24 2.56 -8.05
C LEU A 52 14.08 2.69 -9.04
N ALA A 53 13.07 1.83 -8.91
CA ALA A 53 11.89 1.89 -9.77
C ALA A 53 11.08 3.19 -9.54
N ALA A 54 10.91 3.61 -8.28
CA ALA A 54 10.21 4.83 -7.94
C ALA A 54 10.89 6.06 -8.53
N GLU A 55 12.22 6.19 -8.37
CA GLU A 55 13.02 7.29 -8.95
C GLU A 55 12.82 7.37 -10.48
N GLN A 56 12.89 6.25 -11.18
CA GLN A 56 12.71 6.23 -12.62
C GLN A 56 11.28 6.55 -13.04
N LEU A 57 10.28 5.97 -12.39
CA LEU A 57 8.88 6.20 -12.74
C LEU A 57 8.44 7.64 -12.50
N VAL A 58 8.85 8.25 -11.38
CA VAL A 58 8.57 9.66 -11.09
C VAL A 58 9.25 10.56 -12.13
N ALA A 59 10.51 10.29 -12.47
CA ALA A 59 11.22 11.01 -13.54
C ALA A 59 10.54 10.87 -14.91
N ASP A 60 9.93 9.72 -15.19
CA ASP A 60 9.15 9.44 -16.40
C ASP A 60 7.72 10.04 -16.37
N GLY A 61 7.37 10.78 -15.31
CA GLY A 61 6.10 11.51 -15.15
C GLY A 61 4.91 10.63 -14.74
N PHE A 62 5.15 9.53 -14.01
CA PHE A 62 4.10 8.75 -13.38
C PHE A 62 3.73 9.31 -12.00
N ASP A 63 2.46 9.16 -11.62
CA ASP A 63 1.94 9.36 -10.28
C ASP A 63 2.03 8.02 -9.53
N VAL A 64 3.07 7.86 -8.70
CA VAL A 64 3.41 6.55 -8.11
C VAL A 64 2.81 6.42 -6.72
N MET A 65 1.92 5.45 -6.52
CA MET A 65 1.54 4.90 -5.21
C MET A 65 2.44 3.69 -4.95
N VAL A 66 3.18 3.66 -3.86
CA VAL A 66 4.26 2.67 -3.68
C VAL A 66 4.06 1.76 -2.48
N TYR A 67 3.99 0.44 -2.74
CA TYR A 67 4.04 -0.60 -1.70
C TYR A 67 5.44 -0.73 -1.13
N THR A 68 5.55 -0.76 0.20
CA THR A 68 6.84 -0.86 0.88
C THR A 68 6.73 -1.55 2.25
N SER A 69 7.88 -1.71 2.92
CA SER A 69 7.92 -2.12 4.32
C SER A 69 7.35 -1.03 5.24
N ASP A 70 7.20 -1.37 6.52
CA ASP A 70 6.80 -0.44 7.58
C ASP A 70 7.98 0.36 8.17
N ASP A 71 9.11 0.44 7.44
CA ASP A 71 10.27 1.24 7.86
C ASP A 71 10.01 2.74 7.62
N PRO A 72 10.03 3.59 8.68
CA PRO A 72 9.77 5.02 8.55
C PRO A 72 10.78 5.76 7.68
N LEU A 73 12.05 5.31 7.65
CA LEU A 73 13.08 5.95 6.83
C LEU A 73 12.89 5.66 5.35
N VAL A 74 12.45 4.45 5.03
CA VAL A 74 12.11 4.07 3.65
C VAL A 74 10.87 4.83 3.18
N ALA A 75 9.83 4.93 4.01
CA ALA A 75 8.63 5.70 3.70
C ALA A 75 8.97 7.16 3.40
N LYS A 76 9.77 7.81 4.24
CA LYS A 76 10.26 9.17 4.03
C LYS A 76 11.03 9.31 2.72
N ARG A 77 11.93 8.38 2.41
CA ARG A 77 12.72 8.42 1.19
C ARG A 77 11.85 8.32 -0.07
N LEU A 78 10.82 7.48 -0.06
CA LEU A 78 9.87 7.34 -1.17
C LEU A 78 9.06 8.63 -1.39
N GLU A 79 8.69 9.31 -0.32
CA GLU A 79 8.04 10.62 -0.37
C GLU A 79 8.99 11.69 -0.96
N GLU A 80 10.25 11.73 -0.51
CA GLU A 80 11.28 12.64 -1.05
C GLU A 80 11.56 12.42 -2.54
N ILE A 81 11.43 11.19 -3.04
CA ILE A 81 11.51 10.85 -4.48
C ILE A 81 10.34 11.46 -5.26
N GLY A 82 9.20 11.71 -4.62
CA GLY A 82 8.01 12.29 -5.23
C GLY A 82 6.87 11.28 -5.46
N CYS A 83 6.85 10.18 -4.73
CA CYS A 83 5.69 9.29 -4.73
C CYS A 83 4.45 10.03 -4.21
N VAL A 84 3.30 9.83 -4.86
CA VAL A 84 2.04 10.53 -4.53
C VAL A 84 1.29 9.87 -3.37
N ALA A 85 1.65 8.65 -2.99
CA ALA A 85 1.18 7.96 -1.79
C ALA A 85 2.18 6.89 -1.38
N VAL A 86 2.34 6.64 -0.09
CA VAL A 86 3.14 5.54 0.45
C VAL A 86 2.22 4.50 1.07
N MET A 87 2.48 3.23 0.76
CA MET A 87 1.64 2.10 1.11
C MET A 87 2.41 1.08 1.96
N PRO A 88 2.63 1.35 3.26
CA PRO A 88 3.35 0.44 4.14
C PRO A 88 2.55 -0.83 4.41
N LEU A 89 3.21 -1.96 4.53
CA LEU A 89 2.59 -3.20 4.96
C LEU A 89 2.20 -3.15 6.45
N GLY A 90 1.05 -3.71 6.80
CA GLY A 90 0.71 -4.05 8.18
C GLY A 90 1.34 -5.37 8.62
N ALA A 91 1.38 -6.33 7.68
CA ALA A 91 2.00 -7.65 7.77
C ALA A 91 2.22 -8.18 6.35
N PRO A 92 2.94 -9.30 6.13
CA PRO A 92 3.16 -9.86 4.81
C PRO A 92 1.89 -10.09 4.01
N ILE A 93 1.97 -9.92 2.69
CA ILE A 93 0.84 -10.12 1.75
C ILE A 93 0.20 -11.49 1.99
N GLY A 94 -1.11 -11.54 2.13
CA GLY A 94 -1.88 -12.77 2.31
C GLY A 94 -1.81 -13.40 3.70
N SER A 95 -1.01 -12.85 4.64
CA SER A 95 -0.83 -13.41 5.97
C SER A 95 -2.06 -13.26 6.89
N GLY A 96 -2.84 -12.20 6.71
CA GLY A 96 -3.98 -11.89 7.58
C GLY A 96 -3.60 -11.61 9.04
N LEU A 97 -2.33 -11.27 9.32
CA LEU A 97 -1.80 -11.09 10.67
C LEU A 97 -2.12 -9.72 11.30
N GLY A 98 -2.77 -8.83 10.55
CA GLY A 98 -3.16 -7.50 11.01
C GLY A 98 -1.99 -6.52 11.07
N ILE A 99 -2.15 -5.47 11.87
CA ILE A 99 -1.12 -4.44 12.08
C ILE A 99 -0.12 -4.94 13.14
N ARG A 100 1.05 -5.38 12.68
CA ARG A 100 2.06 -6.00 13.57
C ARG A 100 2.93 -4.98 14.29
N ASN A 101 3.15 -3.83 13.66
CA ASN A 101 3.99 -2.78 14.22
C ASN A 101 3.28 -1.41 14.13
N PRO A 102 2.32 -1.15 15.00
CA PRO A 102 1.61 0.14 15.01
C PRO A 102 2.53 1.32 15.32
N TYR A 103 3.63 1.09 16.06
CA TYR A 103 4.59 2.15 16.37
C TYR A 103 5.26 2.71 15.11
N ASN A 104 5.73 1.85 14.21
CA ASN A 104 6.32 2.30 12.95
C ASN A 104 5.32 3.07 12.09
N LEU A 105 4.06 2.58 12.02
CA LEU A 105 3.00 3.31 11.30
C LEU A 105 2.75 4.70 11.89
N MET A 106 2.75 4.84 13.22
CA MET A 106 2.63 6.15 13.87
C MET A 106 3.79 7.06 13.48
N MET A 107 5.04 6.55 13.48
CA MET A 107 6.21 7.32 13.06
C MET A 107 6.13 7.77 11.59
N ILE A 108 5.60 6.92 10.71
CA ILE A 108 5.35 7.28 9.31
C ILE A 108 4.29 8.40 9.25
N LEU A 109 3.15 8.23 9.91
CA LEU A 109 2.03 9.17 9.90
C LEU A 109 2.39 10.56 10.46
N GLU A 110 3.19 10.61 11.52
CA GLU A 110 3.64 11.88 12.13
C GLU A 110 4.47 12.75 11.18
N ASN A 111 5.16 12.14 10.23
CA ASN A 111 6.09 12.82 9.33
C ASN A 111 5.60 12.89 7.88
N ALA A 112 4.52 12.18 7.53
CA ALA A 112 4.04 12.09 6.16
C ALA A 112 3.39 13.39 5.67
N THR A 113 3.68 13.74 4.43
CA THR A 113 3.02 14.85 3.70
C THR A 113 2.18 14.36 2.53
N VAL A 114 2.22 13.05 2.26
CA VAL A 114 1.40 12.35 1.27
C VAL A 114 0.49 11.32 1.95
N PRO A 115 -0.60 10.88 1.32
CA PRO A 115 -1.47 9.85 1.86
C PRO A 115 -0.73 8.57 2.22
N ILE A 116 -1.03 8.03 3.41
CA ILE A 116 -0.55 6.75 3.91
C ILE A 116 -1.68 5.73 3.88
N ILE A 117 -1.51 4.68 3.08
CA ILE A 117 -2.51 3.64 2.87
C ILE A 117 -1.92 2.31 3.32
N VAL A 118 -2.45 1.70 4.38
CA VAL A 118 -1.99 0.38 4.78
C VAL A 118 -2.31 -0.63 3.68
N ASP A 119 -1.27 -1.33 3.21
CA ASP A 119 -1.37 -2.36 2.16
C ASP A 119 -0.78 -3.66 2.68
N ALA A 120 -1.48 -4.75 2.50
CA ALA A 120 -1.11 -6.07 2.97
C ALA A 120 -1.30 -6.34 4.48
N GLY A 121 -1.58 -7.60 4.79
CA GLY A 121 -1.67 -8.11 6.15
C GLY A 121 -3.03 -7.93 6.82
N VAL A 122 -3.92 -7.10 6.32
CA VAL A 122 -5.27 -6.94 6.89
C VAL A 122 -6.06 -8.22 6.71
N GLY A 123 -6.42 -8.86 7.82
CA GLY A 123 -7.08 -10.16 7.83
C GLY A 123 -8.56 -10.12 8.23
N THR A 124 -8.96 -9.09 8.99
CA THR A 124 -10.34 -8.96 9.44
C THR A 124 -10.71 -7.50 9.69
N ALA A 125 -11.99 -7.26 10.01
CA ALA A 125 -12.55 -5.92 10.20
C ALA A 125 -11.83 -5.11 11.29
N SER A 126 -11.44 -5.72 12.40
CA SER A 126 -10.68 -5.05 13.47
C SER A 126 -9.33 -4.51 12.99
N ASP A 127 -8.64 -5.21 12.10
CA ASP A 127 -7.36 -4.73 11.57
C ASP A 127 -7.52 -3.46 10.73
N ALA A 128 -8.59 -3.42 9.93
CA ALA A 128 -8.95 -2.24 9.14
C ALA A 128 -9.33 -1.06 10.05
N ALA A 129 -10.10 -1.31 11.12
CA ALA A 129 -10.45 -0.27 12.10
C ALA A 129 -9.18 0.28 12.79
N ILE A 130 -8.27 -0.58 13.24
CA ILE A 130 -7.01 -0.17 13.88
C ILE A 130 -6.17 0.71 12.96
N ALA A 131 -6.02 0.34 11.68
CA ALA A 131 -5.27 1.16 10.72
C ALA A 131 -5.87 2.57 10.59
N MET A 132 -7.19 2.67 10.51
CA MET A 132 -7.89 3.94 10.39
C MET A 132 -7.88 4.75 11.70
N GLU A 133 -7.94 4.10 12.86
CA GLU A 133 -7.81 4.73 14.18
C GLU A 133 -6.42 5.31 14.42
N LEU A 134 -5.37 4.69 13.85
CA LEU A 134 -4.01 5.23 13.88
C LEU A 134 -3.86 6.51 13.05
N GLY A 135 -4.79 6.78 12.12
CA GLY A 135 -4.80 7.97 11.28
C GLY A 135 -4.41 7.73 9.83
N CYS A 136 -4.30 6.47 9.40
CA CYS A 136 -4.07 6.17 7.98
C CYS A 136 -5.20 6.72 7.10
N ASP A 137 -4.87 7.12 5.88
CA ASP A 137 -5.82 7.69 4.91
C ASP A 137 -6.67 6.63 4.23
N GLY A 138 -6.21 5.39 4.25
CA GLY A 138 -6.93 4.26 3.68
C GLY A 138 -6.33 2.91 3.99
N VAL A 139 -7.03 1.88 3.54
CA VAL A 139 -6.60 0.49 3.63
C VAL A 139 -6.85 -0.19 2.30
N LEU A 140 -5.83 -0.81 1.72
CA LEU A 140 -5.97 -1.67 0.56
C LEU A 140 -6.01 -3.13 1.04
N MET A 141 -7.03 -3.87 0.63
CA MET A 141 -7.25 -5.23 1.08
C MET A 141 -7.79 -6.11 -0.05
N ASN A 142 -7.41 -7.37 -0.07
CA ASN A 142 -7.88 -8.35 -1.05
C ASN A 142 -8.13 -9.72 -0.40
N SER A 143 -7.07 -10.43 0.01
CA SER A 143 -7.12 -11.83 0.43
C SER A 143 -8.14 -12.10 1.55
N ALA A 144 -8.25 -11.21 2.52
CA ALA A 144 -9.20 -11.33 3.61
C ALA A 144 -10.67 -11.36 3.15
N ILE A 145 -10.96 -10.66 2.07
CA ILE A 145 -12.30 -10.65 1.45
C ILE A 145 -12.46 -11.84 0.51
N ALA A 146 -11.48 -12.02 -0.39
CA ALA A 146 -11.57 -13.05 -1.44
C ALA A 146 -11.62 -14.48 -0.88
N HIS A 147 -10.92 -14.76 0.21
CA HIS A 147 -10.87 -16.08 0.84
C HIS A 147 -11.89 -16.27 1.98
N ALA A 148 -12.71 -15.28 2.28
CA ALA A 148 -13.76 -15.44 3.28
C ALA A 148 -14.84 -16.43 2.80
N THR A 149 -15.42 -17.19 3.72
CA THR A 149 -16.55 -18.07 3.42
C THR A 149 -17.74 -17.30 2.80
N HIS A 150 -17.90 -16.02 3.23
CA HIS A 150 -18.92 -15.11 2.70
C HIS A 150 -18.29 -13.77 2.29
N PRO A 151 -17.67 -13.67 1.09
CA PRO A 151 -16.91 -12.50 0.67
C PRO A 151 -17.69 -11.18 0.70
N VAL A 152 -18.95 -11.19 0.27
CA VAL A 152 -19.80 -10.00 0.28
C VAL A 152 -20.08 -9.49 1.70
N LEU A 153 -20.29 -10.41 2.65
CA LEU A 153 -20.47 -10.06 4.06
C LEU A 153 -19.17 -9.52 4.66
N MET A 154 -18.01 -10.13 4.32
CA MET A 154 -16.70 -9.63 4.75
C MET A 154 -16.42 -8.23 4.18
N ALA A 155 -16.69 -7.99 2.90
CA ALA A 155 -16.54 -6.67 2.31
C ALA A 155 -17.41 -5.61 3.01
N SER A 156 -18.65 -5.97 3.38
CA SER A 156 -19.54 -5.10 4.16
C SER A 156 -18.97 -4.82 5.56
N ALA A 157 -18.41 -5.83 6.22
CA ALA A 157 -17.78 -5.67 7.53
C ALA A 157 -16.54 -4.74 7.46
N MET A 158 -15.67 -4.97 6.46
CA MET A 158 -14.49 -4.13 6.21
C MET A 158 -14.86 -2.68 5.95
N LYS A 159 -15.87 -2.42 5.10
CA LYS A 159 -16.36 -1.07 4.86
C LYS A 159 -16.78 -0.35 6.15
N LYS A 160 -17.54 -1.03 7.01
CA LYS A 160 -18.00 -0.47 8.28
C LYS A 160 -16.82 -0.22 9.24
N ALA A 161 -15.84 -1.11 9.25
CA ALA A 161 -14.64 -0.99 10.08
C ALA A 161 -13.79 0.22 9.68
N VAL A 162 -13.56 0.42 8.38
CA VAL A 162 -12.87 1.60 7.85
C VAL A 162 -13.59 2.88 8.25
N GLN A 163 -14.91 2.93 8.11
CA GLN A 163 -15.71 4.08 8.50
C GLN A 163 -15.62 4.34 10.01
N ALA A 164 -15.85 3.32 10.84
CA ALA A 164 -15.79 3.44 12.29
C ALA A 164 -14.41 3.89 12.80
N GLY A 165 -13.33 3.30 12.27
CA GLY A 165 -11.97 3.69 12.64
C GLY A 165 -11.65 5.14 12.25
N ARG A 166 -12.10 5.58 11.05
CA ARG A 166 -11.93 6.99 10.65
C ARG A 166 -12.72 7.94 11.53
N GLU A 167 -13.96 7.62 11.88
CA GLU A 167 -14.77 8.41 12.79
C GLU A 167 -14.13 8.51 14.18
N ALA A 168 -13.60 7.40 14.72
CA ALA A 168 -12.90 7.38 16.00
C ALA A 168 -11.65 8.26 15.99
N PHE A 169 -10.83 8.21 14.92
CA PHE A 169 -9.70 9.10 14.75
C PHE A 169 -10.11 10.57 14.73
N LEU A 170 -11.12 10.93 13.93
CA LEU A 170 -11.61 12.30 13.83
C LEU A 170 -12.27 12.81 15.12
N ALA A 171 -12.80 11.92 15.94
CA ALA A 171 -13.34 12.25 17.26
C ALA A 171 -12.25 12.62 18.28
N GLY A 172 -10.97 12.43 17.96
CA GLY A 172 -9.85 12.86 18.79
C GLY A 172 -9.35 11.82 19.78
N ARG A 173 -9.28 10.57 19.36
CA ARG A 173 -8.63 9.52 20.14
C ARG A 173 -7.10 9.69 20.13
#